data_7397b5ae98d7980b18dd802034fb5863
#
_entry.id   7397b5ae98d7980b18dd802034fb5863
#
_cell.length_a   1.000
_cell.length_b   1.000
_cell.length_c   1.000
_cell.angle_alpha   90.00
_cell.angle_beta   90.00
_cell.angle_gamma   90.00
#
_symmetry.space_group_name_H-M   'P 1'
#
loop_
_entity.id
_entity.type
_entity.pdbx_description
1 polymer ?
#
loop_
_entity_poly.entity_id
_entity_poly.type
_entity_poly.pdbx_seq_one_letter_code
_entity_poly.pdbx_strand_id
1 'polypeptide(L)'
;MRQGPHDEQRQRWTEGLIRELGETIVGALGNDDLVEVLLNPDGRIWLDSRTEGMYDSGSRLLPQEAEAILASIAGMLGSQIDAEHPIIEAELPLDGSRIEGMVPPLVASPCFAIRKRATRVFPLSHYIETGSMTVAQAELLRSAIAERRNILVSGGTGSGKTTLVNAILDEMVRLGEPSERFILLEDTVELQCTAENHTALRTTRHVDLATLVKATMRLNPDRIIIGE
;
A
#
# COMPACT_ATOMS: atom_id res chain seq x y z
N MET A 1 -17.83 18.66 16.32
CA MET A 1 -16.57 18.18 16.95
C MET A 1 -15.51 19.23 16.64
N ARG A 2 -14.81 19.79 17.63
CA ARG A 2 -13.70 20.72 17.38
C ARG A 2 -12.50 19.89 16.96
N GLN A 3 -11.95 20.18 15.75
CA GLN A 3 -10.67 19.63 15.31
C GLN A 3 -9.58 20.02 16.30
N GLY A 4 -8.79 19.04 16.76
CA GLY A 4 -7.72 19.29 17.71
C GLY A 4 -6.50 19.95 17.05
N PRO A 5 -5.60 20.62 17.81
CA PRO A 5 -4.40 21.26 17.27
C PRO A 5 -3.51 20.33 16.43
N HIS A 6 -3.53 19.03 16.68
CA HIS A 6 -2.81 18.03 15.90
C HIS A 6 -3.40 17.80 14.51
N ASP A 7 -4.73 17.92 14.37
CA ASP A 7 -5.40 17.74 13.07
C ASP A 7 -5.10 18.92 12.14
N GLU A 8 -5.09 20.17 12.65
CA GLU A 8 -4.76 21.36 11.88
C GLU A 8 -3.29 21.35 11.41
N GLN A 9 -2.37 20.89 12.25
CA GLN A 9 -0.96 20.78 11.89
C GLN A 9 -0.75 19.72 10.80
N ARG A 10 -1.39 18.56 10.93
CA ARG A 10 -1.35 17.49 9.94
C ARG A 10 -1.92 17.96 8.60
N GLN A 11 -3.02 18.67 8.62
CA GLN A 11 -3.63 19.22 7.40
C GLN A 11 -2.70 20.20 6.68
N ARG A 12 -2.06 21.14 7.39
CA ARG A 12 -1.08 22.07 6.81
C ARG A 12 0.11 21.37 6.17
N TRP A 13 0.63 20.33 6.81
CA TRP A 13 1.72 19.52 6.28
C TRP A 13 1.29 18.78 5.01
N THR A 14 0.09 18.18 5.01
CA THR A 14 -0.48 17.52 3.85
C THR A 14 -0.64 18.47 2.66
N GLU A 15 -1.17 19.67 2.90
CA GLU A 15 -1.31 20.70 1.86
C GLU A 15 0.06 21.20 1.34
N GLY A 16 1.07 21.26 2.22
CA GLY A 16 2.44 21.57 1.85
C GLY A 16 3.02 20.51 0.92
N LEU A 17 2.94 19.24 1.31
CA LEU A 17 3.45 18.11 0.55
C LEU A 17 2.76 17.98 -0.83
N ILE A 18 1.46 18.22 -0.92
CA ILE A 18 0.72 18.25 -2.20
C ILE A 18 1.32 19.28 -3.16
N ARG A 19 1.67 20.46 -2.66
CA ARG A 19 2.29 21.51 -3.49
C ARG A 19 3.70 21.15 -3.94
N GLU A 20 4.49 20.52 -3.06
CA GLU A 20 5.85 20.08 -3.36
C GLU A 20 5.88 18.94 -4.38
N LEU A 21 4.96 17.97 -4.27
CA LEU A 21 4.82 16.85 -5.21
C LEU A 21 4.41 17.31 -6.61
N GLY A 22 3.66 18.42 -6.71
CA GLY A 22 3.22 18.99 -7.99
C GLY A 22 2.12 18.20 -8.67
N GLU A 23 1.57 18.80 -9.73
CA GLU A 23 0.38 18.28 -10.43
C GLU A 23 0.59 16.88 -11.03
N THR A 24 1.77 16.60 -11.58
CA THR A 24 2.08 15.33 -12.25
C THR A 24 2.01 14.16 -11.27
N ILE A 25 2.67 14.28 -10.11
CA ILE A 25 2.71 13.19 -9.10
C ILE A 25 1.34 13.09 -8.42
N VAL A 26 0.75 14.20 -8.00
CA VAL A 26 -0.57 14.20 -7.36
C VAL A 26 -1.65 13.65 -8.30
N GLY A 27 -1.62 14.04 -9.57
CA GLY A 27 -2.52 13.50 -10.60
C GLY A 27 -2.33 12.00 -10.81
N ALA A 28 -1.08 11.53 -10.80
CA ALA A 28 -0.76 10.10 -10.89
C ALA A 28 -1.26 9.32 -9.67
N LEU A 29 -1.14 9.87 -8.47
CA LEU A 29 -1.68 9.25 -7.24
C LEU A 29 -3.20 9.12 -7.31
N GLY A 30 -3.91 10.04 -7.94
CA GLY A 30 -5.36 10.00 -8.14
C GLY A 30 -5.84 9.12 -9.30
N ASN A 31 -4.95 8.65 -10.19
CA ASN A 31 -5.33 7.87 -11.37
C ASN A 31 -5.29 6.36 -11.09
N ASP A 32 -6.41 5.67 -11.14
CA ASP A 32 -6.53 4.23 -10.84
C ASP A 32 -5.77 3.30 -11.81
N ASP A 33 -5.45 3.78 -13.02
CA ASP A 33 -4.66 3.00 -13.98
C ASP A 33 -3.17 2.99 -13.63
N LEU A 34 -2.68 4.01 -12.93
CA LEU A 34 -1.27 4.12 -12.56
C LEU A 34 -0.97 3.33 -11.27
N VAL A 35 0.11 2.58 -11.29
CA VAL A 35 0.58 1.71 -10.20
C VAL A 35 1.78 2.29 -9.48
N GLU A 36 2.67 2.97 -10.21
CA GLU A 36 3.93 3.45 -9.66
C GLU A 36 4.34 4.79 -10.28
N VAL A 37 4.97 5.63 -9.48
CA VAL A 37 5.60 6.89 -9.89
C VAL A 37 7.07 6.83 -9.52
N LEU A 38 7.96 7.04 -10.48
CA LEU A 38 9.39 6.95 -10.30
C LEU A 38 10.05 8.30 -10.64
N LEU A 39 10.87 8.80 -9.74
CA LEU A 39 11.79 9.89 -10.04
C LEU A 39 13.20 9.33 -10.19
N ASN A 40 13.79 9.46 -11.36
CA ASN A 40 15.16 9.06 -11.60
C ASN A 40 16.17 10.18 -11.23
N PRO A 41 17.47 9.86 -11.00
CA PRO A 41 18.50 10.87 -10.69
C PRO A 41 18.69 11.93 -11.78
N ASP A 42 18.23 11.71 -12.99
CA ASP A 42 18.24 12.69 -14.10
C ASP A 42 17.07 13.68 -14.05
N GLY A 43 16.26 13.58 -12.99
CA GLY A 43 15.09 14.42 -12.73
C GLY A 43 13.84 14.05 -13.50
N ARG A 44 13.86 13.02 -14.35
CA ARG A 44 12.68 12.56 -15.10
C ARG A 44 11.71 11.82 -14.19
N ILE A 45 10.42 12.13 -14.36
CA ILE A 45 9.32 11.39 -13.73
C ILE A 45 8.79 10.36 -14.71
N TRP A 46 8.87 9.10 -14.31
CA TRP A 46 8.32 7.96 -15.02
C TRP A 46 7.06 7.48 -14.32
N LEU A 47 6.09 7.03 -15.10
CA LEU A 47 4.82 6.49 -14.63
C LEU A 47 4.65 5.07 -15.13
N ASP A 48 4.25 4.16 -14.23
CA ASP A 48 3.90 2.79 -14.58
C ASP A 48 2.38 2.64 -14.61
N SER A 49 1.85 2.33 -15.79
CA SER A 49 0.43 2.12 -16.04
C SER A 49 0.13 0.63 -16.21
N ARG A 50 -1.01 0.19 -15.73
CA ARG A 50 -1.48 -1.19 -15.92
C ARG A 50 -1.77 -1.52 -17.37
N THR A 51 -2.17 -0.51 -18.15
CA THR A 51 -2.58 -0.67 -19.55
C THR A 51 -1.46 -0.39 -20.53
N GLU A 52 -0.61 0.62 -20.27
CA GLU A 52 0.42 1.09 -21.18
C GLU A 52 1.84 0.67 -20.76
N GLY A 53 2.03 0.21 -19.51
CA GLY A 53 3.34 -0.07 -18.92
C GLY A 53 4.09 1.21 -18.55
N MET A 54 5.41 1.14 -18.49
CA MET A 54 6.30 2.23 -18.06
C MET A 54 6.52 3.26 -19.16
N TYR A 55 6.27 4.56 -18.86
CA TYR A 55 6.51 5.66 -19.81
C TYR A 55 7.03 6.93 -19.13
N ASP A 56 7.74 7.77 -19.86
CA ASP A 56 8.18 9.11 -19.40
C ASP A 56 6.98 10.06 -19.41
N SER A 57 6.67 10.68 -18.26
CA SER A 57 5.56 11.63 -18.15
C SER A 57 5.80 12.95 -18.90
N GLY A 58 7.03 13.21 -19.33
CA GLY A 58 7.46 14.51 -19.85
C GLY A 58 7.74 15.56 -18.78
N SER A 59 7.44 15.28 -17.53
CA SER A 59 7.69 16.18 -16.39
C SER A 59 9.04 15.90 -15.74
N ARG A 60 9.59 16.94 -15.08
CA ARG A 60 10.89 16.86 -14.40
C ARG A 60 10.81 17.56 -13.06
N LEU A 61 11.60 17.05 -12.09
CA LEU A 61 11.91 17.73 -10.84
C LEU A 61 13.38 18.12 -10.81
N LEU A 62 13.65 19.29 -10.26
CA LEU A 62 15.01 19.69 -9.93
C LEU A 62 15.52 18.91 -8.70
N PRO A 63 16.85 18.70 -8.56
CA PRO A 63 17.40 18.00 -7.40
C PRO A 63 16.94 18.59 -6.06
N GLN A 64 16.87 19.91 -5.96
CA GLN A 64 16.46 20.62 -4.73
C GLN A 64 14.96 20.38 -4.42
N GLU A 65 14.12 20.26 -5.44
CA GLU A 65 12.69 19.95 -5.27
C GLU A 65 12.49 18.51 -4.77
N ALA A 66 13.22 17.56 -5.36
CA ALA A 66 13.20 16.17 -4.92
C ALA A 66 13.72 16.01 -3.47
N GLU A 67 14.80 16.72 -3.12
CA GLU A 67 15.33 16.73 -1.76
C GLU A 67 14.33 17.32 -0.76
N ALA A 68 13.64 18.42 -1.12
CA ALA A 68 12.63 19.05 -0.28
C ALA A 68 11.45 18.10 -0.03
N ILE A 69 10.96 17.40 -1.07
CA ILE A 69 9.90 16.38 -0.94
C ILE A 69 10.30 15.30 0.06
N LEU A 70 11.49 14.72 -0.11
CA LEU A 70 11.96 13.65 0.77
C LEU A 70 12.18 14.14 2.21
N ALA A 71 12.72 15.34 2.39
CA ALA A 71 12.89 15.95 3.71
C ALA A 71 11.55 16.26 4.39
N SER A 72 10.55 16.74 3.63
CA SER A 72 9.20 16.98 4.14
C SER A 72 8.55 15.69 4.62
N ILE A 73 8.64 14.61 3.83
CA ILE A 73 8.12 13.29 4.21
C ILE A 73 8.82 12.77 5.47
N ALA A 74 10.16 12.83 5.52
CA ALA A 74 10.93 12.41 6.69
C ALA A 74 10.52 13.19 7.94
N GLY A 75 10.40 14.52 7.83
CA GLY A 75 9.98 15.39 8.93
C GLY A 75 8.57 15.07 9.46
N MET A 76 7.61 14.74 8.58
CA MET A 76 6.26 14.35 8.97
C MET A 76 6.25 13.04 9.77
N LEU A 77 7.22 12.17 9.56
CA LEU A 77 7.37 10.88 10.23
C LEU A 77 8.28 10.95 11.46
N GLY A 78 8.78 12.14 11.81
CA GLY A 78 9.73 12.31 12.91
C GLY A 78 11.10 11.68 12.65
N SER A 79 11.46 11.53 11.36
CA SER A 79 12.71 10.99 10.85
C SER A 79 13.49 12.09 10.11
N GLN A 80 14.67 11.77 9.64
CA GLN A 80 15.47 12.65 8.78
C GLN A 80 16.07 11.84 7.63
N ILE A 81 16.32 12.52 6.50
CA ILE A 81 17.04 11.97 5.36
C ILE A 81 18.19 12.92 5.05
N ASP A 82 19.41 12.40 5.04
CA ASP A 82 20.65 13.15 4.83
C ASP A 82 21.80 12.22 4.39
N ALA A 83 23.02 12.74 4.33
CA ALA A 83 24.20 11.96 3.93
C ALA A 83 24.54 10.79 4.88
N GLU A 84 24.12 10.85 6.15
CA GLU A 84 24.33 9.79 7.14
C GLU A 84 23.18 8.77 7.13
N HIS A 85 21.99 9.22 6.75
CA HIS A 85 20.78 8.43 6.61
C HIS A 85 20.19 8.61 5.21
N PRO A 86 20.84 8.09 4.16
CA PRO A 86 20.54 8.46 2.78
C PRO A 86 19.33 7.71 2.18
N ILE A 87 18.61 6.89 2.94
CA ILE A 87 17.45 6.13 2.52
C ILE A 87 16.27 6.46 3.42
N ILE A 88 15.12 6.69 2.83
CA ILE A 88 13.83 6.74 3.52
C ILE A 88 12.89 5.72 2.92
N GLU A 89 12.29 4.90 3.78
CA GLU A 89 11.21 3.99 3.46
C GLU A 89 10.00 4.37 4.32
N ALA A 90 8.87 4.71 3.67
CA ALA A 90 7.74 5.30 4.36
C ALA A 90 6.41 5.04 3.64
N GLU A 91 5.32 5.35 4.33
CA GLU A 91 4.00 5.54 3.71
C GLU A 91 3.73 7.03 3.55
N LEU A 92 3.29 7.41 2.36
CA LEU A 92 2.87 8.78 2.10
C LEU A 92 1.68 9.14 3.01
N PRO A 93 1.77 10.24 3.75
CA PRO A 93 0.69 10.66 4.64
C PRO A 93 -0.56 11.15 3.91
N LEU A 94 -0.54 11.16 2.58
CA LEU A 94 -1.66 11.56 1.71
C LEU A 94 -2.67 10.44 1.52
N ASP A 95 -2.20 9.27 1.10
CA ASP A 95 -3.04 8.17 0.62
C ASP A 95 -2.55 6.79 1.10
N GLY A 96 -1.44 6.75 1.84
CA GLY A 96 -0.81 5.51 2.31
C GLY A 96 -0.03 4.77 1.22
N SER A 97 0.24 5.41 0.08
CA SER A 97 1.17 4.87 -0.93
C SER A 97 2.56 4.72 -0.34
N ARG A 98 3.26 3.64 -0.69
CA ARG A 98 4.62 3.38 -0.21
C ARG A 98 5.62 4.21 -0.99
N ILE A 99 6.51 4.91 -0.30
CA ILE A 99 7.63 5.61 -0.90
C ILE A 99 8.95 5.05 -0.42
N GLU A 100 9.87 4.83 -1.35
CA GLU A 100 11.28 4.63 -1.09
C GLU A 100 12.06 5.75 -1.77
N GLY A 101 12.81 6.51 -0.98
CA GLY A 101 13.58 7.65 -1.45
C GLY A 101 15.05 7.55 -1.07
N MET A 102 15.91 8.07 -1.93
CA MET A 102 17.35 8.05 -1.76
C MET A 102 17.96 9.41 -2.08
N VAL A 103 19.00 9.77 -1.32
CA VAL A 103 19.77 11.00 -1.51
C VAL A 103 21.27 10.71 -1.63
N PRO A 104 22.06 11.66 -2.14
CA PRO A 104 23.52 11.55 -2.10
C PRO A 104 24.05 11.31 -0.67
N PRO A 105 25.13 10.52 -0.49
CA PRO A 105 26.07 10.03 -1.51
C PRO A 105 25.68 8.70 -2.15
N LEU A 106 24.55 8.09 -1.77
CA LEU A 106 24.13 6.77 -2.27
C LEU A 106 23.79 6.81 -3.78
N VAL A 107 23.22 7.92 -4.22
CA VAL A 107 22.85 8.21 -5.60
C VAL A 107 23.46 9.53 -6.06
N ALA A 108 23.55 9.75 -7.37
CA ALA A 108 24.13 10.98 -7.92
C ALA A 108 23.25 12.22 -7.68
N SER A 109 21.94 12.04 -7.58
CA SER A 109 20.94 13.07 -7.31
C SER A 109 19.75 12.41 -6.60
N PRO A 110 18.96 13.14 -5.79
CA PRO A 110 17.80 12.56 -5.12
C PRO A 110 16.86 11.86 -6.09
N CYS A 111 16.39 10.70 -5.71
CA CYS A 111 15.42 9.90 -6.48
C CYS A 111 14.46 9.19 -5.55
N PHE A 112 13.30 8.77 -6.06
CA PHE A 112 12.33 8.00 -5.30
C PHE A 112 11.44 7.15 -6.20
N ALA A 113 10.86 6.12 -5.59
CA ALA A 113 9.77 5.34 -6.14
C ALA A 113 8.55 5.45 -5.21
N ILE A 114 7.40 5.77 -5.77
CA ILE A 114 6.12 5.76 -5.05
C ILE A 114 5.26 4.66 -5.63
N ARG A 115 5.05 3.59 -4.87
CA ARG A 115 4.14 2.51 -5.23
C ARG A 115 2.77 2.77 -4.61
N LYS A 116 1.78 2.95 -5.48
CA LYS A 116 0.42 3.26 -5.06
C LYS A 116 -0.19 2.12 -4.26
N ARG A 117 -0.89 2.48 -3.19
CA ARG A 117 -1.72 1.52 -2.48
C ARG A 117 -2.88 1.09 -3.38
N ALA A 118 -3.17 -0.21 -3.43
CA ALA A 118 -4.37 -0.70 -4.09
C ALA A 118 -5.61 -0.12 -3.37
N THR A 119 -6.43 0.65 -4.07
CA THR A 119 -7.64 1.27 -3.51
C THR A 119 -8.90 0.49 -3.85
N ARG A 120 -8.82 -0.41 -4.84
CA ARG A 120 -9.97 -1.12 -5.37
C ARG A 120 -9.89 -2.61 -5.05
N VAL A 121 -10.91 -3.12 -4.38
CA VAL A 121 -11.16 -4.56 -4.23
C VAL A 121 -11.99 -5.02 -5.41
N PHE A 122 -11.51 -6.04 -6.13
CA PHE A 122 -12.24 -6.67 -7.20
C PHE A 122 -12.96 -7.92 -6.66
N PRO A 123 -14.29 -8.04 -6.80
CA PRO A 123 -15.01 -9.25 -6.37
C PRO A 123 -14.60 -10.44 -7.23
N LEU A 124 -14.81 -11.67 -6.74
CA LEU A 124 -14.50 -12.89 -7.51
C LEU A 124 -15.24 -12.96 -8.85
N SER A 125 -16.41 -12.33 -8.99
CA SER A 125 -17.13 -12.21 -10.26
C SER A 125 -16.32 -11.47 -11.33
N HIS A 126 -15.56 -10.45 -10.96
CA HIS A 126 -14.71 -9.72 -11.90
C HIS A 126 -13.64 -10.62 -12.52
N TYR A 127 -13.04 -11.53 -11.74
CA TYR A 127 -12.05 -12.48 -12.26
C TYR A 127 -12.67 -13.48 -13.24
N ILE A 128 -13.96 -13.84 -13.05
CA ILE A 128 -14.70 -14.69 -14.00
C ILE A 128 -14.98 -13.91 -15.28
N GLU A 129 -15.47 -12.69 -15.18
CA GLU A 129 -15.80 -11.81 -16.32
C GLU A 129 -14.59 -11.51 -17.19
N THR A 130 -13.40 -11.32 -16.58
CA THR A 130 -12.14 -11.07 -17.29
C THR A 130 -11.46 -12.35 -17.80
N GLY A 131 -12.01 -13.53 -17.48
CA GLY A 131 -11.44 -14.82 -17.86
C GLY A 131 -10.19 -15.21 -17.07
N SER A 132 -9.83 -14.44 -16.03
CA SER A 132 -8.69 -14.73 -15.15
C SER A 132 -8.96 -15.91 -14.20
N MET A 133 -10.23 -16.26 -14.00
CA MET A 133 -10.67 -17.37 -13.17
C MET A 133 -11.89 -18.04 -13.83
N THR A 134 -11.98 -19.36 -13.77
CA THR A 134 -13.19 -20.08 -14.20
C THR A 134 -14.24 -20.06 -13.09
N VAL A 135 -15.52 -20.28 -13.47
CA VAL A 135 -16.62 -20.41 -12.51
C VAL A 135 -16.33 -21.53 -11.48
N ALA A 136 -15.82 -22.67 -11.95
CA ALA A 136 -15.50 -23.79 -11.07
C ALA A 136 -14.40 -23.45 -10.04
N GLN A 137 -13.39 -22.66 -10.42
CA GLN A 137 -12.36 -22.19 -9.49
C GLN A 137 -12.93 -21.23 -8.44
N ALA A 138 -13.83 -20.31 -8.85
CA ALA A 138 -14.48 -19.40 -7.92
C ALA A 138 -15.38 -20.16 -6.93
N GLU A 139 -16.12 -21.17 -7.38
CA GLU A 139 -16.94 -22.02 -6.51
C GLU A 139 -16.09 -22.84 -5.54
N LEU A 140 -14.94 -23.35 -5.99
CA LEU A 140 -13.99 -24.03 -5.13
C LEU A 140 -13.45 -23.11 -4.02
N LEU A 141 -13.14 -21.85 -4.34
CA LEU A 141 -12.74 -20.85 -3.35
C LEU A 141 -13.85 -20.55 -2.36
N ARG A 142 -15.09 -20.37 -2.82
CA ARG A 142 -16.24 -20.16 -1.94
C ARG A 142 -16.48 -21.32 -0.98
N SER A 143 -16.37 -22.56 -1.49
CA SER A 143 -16.47 -23.76 -0.66
C SER A 143 -15.33 -23.80 0.39
N ALA A 144 -14.09 -23.52 -0.02
CA ALA A 144 -12.97 -23.48 0.89
C ALA A 144 -13.13 -22.39 1.99
N ILE A 145 -13.67 -21.22 1.62
CA ILE A 145 -13.98 -20.13 2.55
C ILE A 145 -15.07 -20.56 3.55
N ALA A 146 -16.17 -21.16 3.06
CA ALA A 146 -17.28 -21.61 3.90
C ALA A 146 -16.86 -22.73 4.86
N GLU A 147 -15.97 -23.62 4.40
CA GLU A 147 -15.40 -24.71 5.21
C GLU A 147 -14.22 -24.29 6.09
N ARG A 148 -13.88 -22.99 6.09
CA ARG A 148 -12.76 -22.42 6.86
C ARG A 148 -11.41 -23.10 6.60
N ARG A 149 -11.18 -23.51 5.34
CA ARG A 149 -9.90 -24.12 4.93
C ARG A 149 -8.80 -23.08 4.88
N ASN A 150 -7.57 -23.53 5.09
CA ASN A 150 -6.39 -22.70 4.87
C ASN A 150 -6.19 -22.47 3.36
N ILE A 151 -6.02 -21.23 2.96
CA ILE A 151 -5.82 -20.80 1.58
C ILE A 151 -4.44 -20.15 1.48
N LEU A 152 -3.61 -20.64 0.57
CA LEU A 152 -2.31 -20.04 0.24
C LEU A 152 -2.38 -19.45 -1.16
N VAL A 153 -2.08 -18.15 -1.27
CA VAL A 153 -1.93 -17.45 -2.55
C VAL A 153 -0.46 -17.23 -2.82
N SER A 154 0.05 -17.78 -3.92
CA SER A 154 1.45 -17.67 -4.32
C SER A 154 1.58 -17.20 -5.76
N GLY A 155 2.68 -16.51 -6.07
CA GLY A 155 2.96 -15.99 -7.42
C GLY A 155 4.14 -15.03 -7.41
N GLY A 156 4.62 -14.65 -8.58
CA GLY A 156 5.72 -13.68 -8.73
C GLY A 156 5.35 -12.26 -8.29
N THR A 157 6.33 -11.39 -8.22
CA THR A 157 6.10 -9.95 -7.96
C THR A 157 5.20 -9.37 -9.07
N GLY A 158 4.25 -8.51 -8.70
CA GLY A 158 3.32 -7.89 -9.66
C GLY A 158 2.24 -8.82 -10.24
N SER A 159 2.18 -10.12 -9.85
CA SER A 159 1.21 -11.08 -10.39
C SER A 159 -0.22 -10.90 -9.87
N GLY A 160 -0.47 -9.95 -8.97
CA GLY A 160 -1.80 -9.70 -8.39
C GLY A 160 -2.12 -10.52 -7.14
N LYS A 161 -1.12 -11.07 -6.42
CA LYS A 161 -1.33 -11.85 -5.17
C LYS A 161 -2.21 -11.09 -4.17
N THR A 162 -1.79 -9.88 -3.77
CA THR A 162 -2.51 -9.06 -2.80
C THR A 162 -3.90 -8.69 -3.29
N THR A 163 -4.05 -8.45 -4.61
CA THR A 163 -5.34 -8.16 -5.23
C THR A 163 -6.29 -9.35 -5.10
N LEU A 164 -5.80 -10.58 -5.32
CA LEU A 164 -6.60 -11.79 -5.13
C LEU A 164 -6.88 -12.07 -3.65
N VAL A 165 -5.91 -11.83 -2.75
CA VAL A 165 -6.13 -11.97 -1.30
C VAL A 165 -7.24 -11.01 -0.84
N ASN A 166 -7.25 -9.76 -1.32
CA ASN A 166 -8.32 -8.81 -1.02
C ASN A 166 -9.69 -9.28 -1.55
N ALA A 167 -9.74 -9.88 -2.75
CA ALA A 167 -10.97 -10.48 -3.29
C ALA A 167 -11.48 -11.65 -2.43
N ILE A 168 -10.57 -12.50 -1.95
CA ILE A 168 -10.89 -13.61 -1.06
C ILE A 168 -11.35 -13.09 0.30
N LEU A 169 -10.71 -12.06 0.83
CA LEU A 169 -11.08 -11.42 2.09
C LEU A 169 -12.48 -10.79 2.02
N ASP A 170 -12.79 -10.07 0.94
CA ASP A 170 -14.12 -9.53 0.67
C ASP A 170 -15.18 -10.64 0.63
N GLU A 171 -14.89 -11.75 -0.06
CA GLU A 171 -15.76 -12.91 -0.12
C GLU A 171 -15.92 -13.60 1.24
N MET A 172 -14.87 -13.65 2.07
CA MET A 172 -14.95 -14.15 3.45
C MET A 172 -15.89 -13.30 4.31
N VAL A 173 -15.81 -11.98 4.20
CA VAL A 173 -16.70 -11.05 4.93
C VAL A 173 -18.14 -11.21 4.45
N ARG A 174 -18.35 -11.34 3.14
CA ARG A 174 -19.68 -11.50 2.53
C ARG A 174 -20.37 -12.82 2.88
N LEU A 175 -19.63 -13.91 3.00
CA LEU A 175 -20.15 -15.25 3.31
C LEU A 175 -20.15 -15.57 4.80
N GLY A 176 -19.38 -14.84 5.60
CA GLY A 176 -19.23 -15.07 7.03
C GLY A 176 -20.33 -14.45 7.87
N GLU A 177 -20.31 -14.76 9.15
CA GLU A 177 -21.21 -14.13 10.13
C GLU A 177 -20.69 -12.75 10.52
N PRO A 178 -21.56 -11.76 10.80
CA PRO A 178 -21.13 -10.41 11.20
C PRO A 178 -20.25 -10.38 12.45
N SER A 179 -20.35 -11.39 13.31
CA SER A 179 -19.58 -11.55 14.55
C SER A 179 -18.20 -12.16 14.33
N GLU A 180 -17.92 -12.74 13.16
CA GLU A 180 -16.60 -13.33 12.88
C GLU A 180 -15.47 -12.32 13.08
N ARG A 181 -14.44 -12.75 13.82
CA ARG A 181 -13.31 -11.90 14.14
C ARG A 181 -12.14 -12.14 13.22
N PHE A 182 -11.78 -11.09 12.47
CA PHE A 182 -10.66 -11.09 11.54
C PHE A 182 -9.44 -10.44 12.16
N ILE A 183 -8.30 -11.12 12.09
CA ILE A 183 -7.00 -10.54 12.45
C ILE A 183 -6.14 -10.49 11.19
N LEU A 184 -5.72 -9.28 10.83
CA LEU A 184 -4.85 -9.04 9.68
C LEU A 184 -3.43 -8.80 10.19
N LEU A 185 -2.46 -9.44 9.56
CA LEU A 185 -1.04 -9.30 9.86
C LEU A 185 -0.32 -8.87 8.60
N GLU A 186 0.36 -7.73 8.65
CA GLU A 186 1.02 -7.15 7.48
C GLU A 186 2.34 -6.50 7.85
N ASP A 187 3.26 -6.52 6.93
CA ASP A 187 4.44 -5.67 6.96
C ASP A 187 4.08 -4.28 6.42
N THR A 188 3.47 -4.24 5.26
CA THR A 188 2.92 -3.03 4.64
C THR A 188 1.40 -3.15 4.53
N VAL A 189 0.66 -2.07 4.83
CA VAL A 189 -0.81 -2.08 4.83
C VAL A 189 -1.34 -2.11 3.39
N GLU A 190 -1.70 -3.30 2.92
CA GLU A 190 -2.27 -3.55 1.59
C GLU A 190 -3.65 -4.23 1.64
N LEU A 191 -3.95 -4.91 2.76
CA LEU A 191 -5.21 -5.62 2.93
C LEU A 191 -6.36 -4.65 3.22
N GLN A 192 -7.51 -4.94 2.63
CA GLN A 192 -8.72 -4.12 2.75
C GLN A 192 -9.83 -4.98 3.36
N CYS A 193 -10.01 -4.88 4.67
CA CYS A 193 -11.02 -5.62 5.41
C CYS A 193 -12.20 -4.72 5.75
N THR A 194 -13.40 -5.12 5.33
CA THR A 194 -14.66 -4.42 5.62
C THR A 194 -15.43 -5.05 6.77
N ALA A 195 -14.91 -6.12 7.40
CA ALA A 195 -15.55 -6.73 8.57
C ALA A 195 -15.61 -5.73 9.73
N GLU A 196 -16.75 -5.66 10.42
CA GLU A 196 -16.91 -4.80 11.61
C GLU A 196 -15.98 -5.23 12.74
N ASN A 197 -15.86 -6.55 12.96
CA ASN A 197 -15.02 -7.13 14.00
C ASN A 197 -13.64 -7.53 13.43
N HIS A 198 -12.76 -6.55 13.21
CA HIS A 198 -11.41 -6.83 12.76
C HIS A 198 -10.36 -6.08 13.57
N THR A 199 -9.14 -6.59 13.54
CA THR A 199 -7.93 -5.94 14.09
C THR A 199 -6.79 -6.13 13.10
N ALA A 200 -6.21 -5.03 12.62
CA ALA A 200 -5.01 -5.04 11.80
C ALA A 200 -3.77 -4.84 12.71
N LEU A 201 -2.81 -5.71 12.56
CA LEU A 201 -1.51 -5.68 13.23
C LEU A 201 -0.43 -5.51 12.18
N ARG A 202 0.53 -4.65 12.47
CA ARG A 202 1.63 -4.34 11.57
C ARG A 202 2.97 -4.64 12.22
N THR A 203 3.92 -5.12 11.43
CA THR A 203 5.31 -5.24 11.88
C THR A 203 5.92 -3.86 12.18
N THR A 204 6.95 -3.88 12.95
CA THR A 204 7.75 -2.68 13.26
C THR A 204 9.22 -3.07 13.23
N ARG A 205 10.14 -2.09 13.35
CA ARG A 205 11.57 -2.37 13.46
C ARG A 205 11.92 -3.42 14.54
N HIS A 206 11.05 -3.56 15.57
CA HIS A 206 11.30 -4.42 16.73
C HIS A 206 10.33 -5.59 16.85
N VAL A 207 9.31 -5.68 16.00
CA VAL A 207 8.28 -6.71 16.03
C VAL A 207 8.09 -7.29 14.64
N ASP A 208 8.56 -8.50 14.45
CA ASP A 208 8.43 -9.24 13.19
C ASP A 208 7.08 -9.94 13.05
N LEU A 209 6.80 -10.43 11.86
CA LEU A 209 5.55 -11.14 11.53
C LEU A 209 5.35 -12.39 12.41
N ALA A 210 6.43 -13.13 12.72
CA ALA A 210 6.37 -14.31 13.55
C ALA A 210 5.91 -13.99 15.00
N THR A 211 6.35 -12.84 15.50
CA THR A 211 5.91 -12.31 16.81
C THR A 211 4.44 -11.93 16.77
N LEU A 212 3.97 -11.28 15.68
CA LEU A 212 2.56 -10.95 15.49
C LEU A 212 1.69 -12.21 15.43
N VAL A 213 2.10 -13.24 14.68
CA VAL A 213 1.39 -14.53 14.62
C VAL A 213 1.22 -15.13 16.03
N LYS A 214 2.25 -15.11 16.86
CA LYS A 214 2.13 -15.59 18.26
C LYS A 214 1.15 -14.77 19.08
N ALA A 215 1.11 -13.46 18.85
CA ALA A 215 0.19 -12.55 19.54
C ALA A 215 -1.28 -12.82 19.18
N THR A 216 -1.57 -13.18 17.91
CA THR A 216 -2.94 -13.44 17.45
C THR A 216 -3.62 -14.58 18.21
N MET A 217 -2.87 -15.56 18.69
CA MET A 217 -3.42 -16.70 19.45
C MET A 217 -4.14 -16.27 20.73
N ARG A 218 -3.91 -15.04 21.20
CA ARG A 218 -4.56 -14.47 22.38
C ARG A 218 -5.64 -13.44 22.05
N LEU A 219 -5.87 -13.18 20.76
CA LEU A 219 -6.85 -12.20 20.28
C LEU A 219 -8.18 -12.84 19.88
N ASN A 220 -8.34 -14.15 20.12
CA ASN A 220 -9.53 -14.93 19.79
C ASN A 220 -9.97 -14.79 18.33
N PRO A 221 -9.11 -15.08 17.34
CA PRO A 221 -9.44 -14.95 15.93
C PRO A 221 -10.33 -16.10 15.45
N ASP A 222 -11.32 -15.79 14.60
CA ASP A 222 -11.98 -16.77 13.74
C ASP A 222 -11.22 -16.95 12.43
N ARG A 223 -10.61 -15.85 11.93
CA ARG A 223 -9.82 -15.82 10.72
C ARG A 223 -8.55 -15.01 10.91
N ILE A 224 -7.44 -15.54 10.43
CA ILE A 224 -6.15 -14.85 10.40
C ILE A 224 -5.74 -14.69 8.94
N ILE A 225 -5.50 -13.47 8.51
CA ILE A 225 -5.05 -13.13 7.17
C ILE A 225 -3.64 -12.57 7.29
N ILE A 226 -2.71 -13.17 6.57
CA ILE A 226 -1.31 -12.76 6.56
C ILE A 226 -0.99 -12.19 5.18
N GLY A 227 -0.65 -10.91 5.15
CA GLY A 227 -0.05 -10.24 4.00
C GLY A 227 1.49 -10.26 4.08
N GLU A 228 2.13 -9.86 3.01
CA GLU A 228 3.59 -9.62 3.01
C GLU A 228 3.92 -8.31 3.70
#